data_f44e0825c91fa62e315d2b71bf8b4e6e
#
_entry.id   f44e0825c91fa62e315d2b71bf8b4e6e
#
_cell.length_a   1.000
_cell.length_b   1.000
_cell.length_c   1.000
_cell.angle_alpha   90.00
_cell.angle_beta   90.00
_cell.angle_gamma   90.00
#
_symmetry.space_group_name_H-M   'P 1'
#
loop_
_entity.id
_entity.type
_entity.pdbx_description
1 polymer ?
#
loop_
_entity_poly.entity_id
_entity_poly.type
_entity_poly.pdbx_seq_one_letter_code
_entity_poly.pdbx_strand_id
1 'polypeptide(L)'
;MNKVYEKLMTCVESIRKRIDFQPEVALILGSGLGDYADEIQIEQTINYTEIEGFPTSTVAGHKGRFVFGYVNEVPVVIMQGRVHFYEGYPMSDVVLPTRLMGMLGAKKLILTNAAGGANFDFKPGDFMIINDHITIAIPSPLIGEN
;
A
#
# COMPACT_ATOMS: atom_id res chain seq x y z
N MET A 1 19.22 12.79 -12.10
CA MET A 1 17.91 12.73 -11.40
C MET A 1 17.89 11.44 -10.60
N ASN A 2 17.27 11.42 -9.42
CA ASN A 2 17.25 10.23 -8.56
C ASN A 2 16.39 9.12 -9.20
N LYS A 3 16.99 7.95 -9.45
CA LYS A 3 16.33 6.79 -10.13
C LYS A 3 15.05 6.33 -9.43
N VAL A 4 14.98 6.47 -8.10
CA VAL A 4 13.78 6.12 -7.32
C VAL A 4 12.63 7.09 -7.64
N TYR A 5 12.96 8.38 -7.78
CA TYR A 5 11.97 9.38 -8.16
C TYR A 5 11.49 9.20 -9.61
N GLU A 6 12.40 8.91 -10.54
CA GLU A 6 12.03 8.62 -11.94
C GLU A 6 11.07 7.43 -12.02
N LYS A 7 11.38 6.33 -11.33
CA LYS A 7 10.51 5.15 -11.24
C LYS A 7 9.14 5.50 -10.65
N LEU A 8 9.12 6.30 -9.57
CA LEU A 8 7.88 6.76 -8.95
C LEU A 8 7.02 7.57 -9.93
N MET A 9 7.63 8.51 -10.67
CA MET A 9 6.91 9.32 -11.65
C MET A 9 6.37 8.50 -12.81
N THR A 10 7.12 7.52 -13.30
CA THR A 10 6.64 6.56 -14.32
C THR A 10 5.38 5.83 -13.84
N CYS A 11 5.37 5.36 -12.59
CA CYS A 11 4.19 4.72 -12.01
C CYS A 11 3.00 5.69 -11.88
N VAL A 12 3.22 6.94 -11.44
CA VAL A 12 2.18 7.98 -11.35
C VAL A 12 1.55 8.23 -12.71
N GLU A 13 2.38 8.45 -13.73
CA GLU A 13 1.91 8.69 -15.10
C GLU A 13 1.14 7.50 -15.66
N SER A 14 1.60 6.28 -15.39
CA SER A 14 0.93 5.05 -15.81
C SER A 14 -0.49 4.94 -15.24
N ILE A 15 -0.69 5.34 -13.98
CA ILE A 15 -2.02 5.37 -13.34
C ILE A 15 -2.85 6.53 -13.89
N ARG A 16 -2.29 7.75 -13.98
CA ARG A 16 -3.01 8.94 -14.44
C ARG A 16 -3.53 8.82 -15.87
N LYS A 17 -2.89 8.02 -16.72
CA LYS A 17 -3.38 7.69 -18.06
C LYS A 17 -4.66 6.83 -18.05
N ARG A 18 -4.95 6.16 -16.94
CA ARG A 18 -6.06 5.21 -16.81
C ARG A 18 -7.23 5.75 -16.01
N ILE A 19 -6.95 6.62 -15.03
CA ILE A 19 -7.97 7.16 -14.14
C ILE A 19 -7.63 8.59 -13.74
N ASP A 20 -8.62 9.45 -13.80
CA ASP A 20 -8.60 10.79 -13.21
C ASP A 20 -9.33 10.74 -11.86
N PHE A 21 -8.61 10.29 -10.82
CA PHE A 21 -9.14 10.12 -9.47
C PHE A 21 -8.15 10.67 -8.46
N GLN A 22 -8.64 11.45 -7.51
CA GLN A 22 -7.83 12.02 -6.44
C GLN A 22 -8.27 11.47 -5.09
N PRO A 23 -7.57 10.49 -4.54
CA PRO A 23 -7.90 9.93 -3.23
C PRO A 23 -7.56 10.92 -2.11
N GLU A 24 -8.37 10.94 -1.05
CA GLU A 24 -8.04 11.60 0.21
C GLU A 24 -7.31 10.65 1.16
N VAL A 25 -7.71 9.37 1.16
CA VAL A 25 -7.17 8.35 2.06
C VAL A 25 -6.56 7.21 1.26
N ALA A 26 -5.36 6.81 1.65
CA ALA A 26 -4.72 5.58 1.22
C ALA A 26 -4.89 4.49 2.29
N LEU A 27 -5.25 3.28 1.87
CA LEU A 27 -5.42 2.13 2.76
C LEU A 27 -4.61 0.96 2.24
N ILE A 28 -3.72 0.42 3.07
CA ILE A 28 -2.95 -0.80 2.77
C ILE A 28 -3.52 -1.95 3.58
N LEU A 29 -4.14 -2.91 2.89
CA LEU A 29 -4.75 -4.07 3.53
C LEU A 29 -3.70 -5.14 3.83
N GLY A 30 -3.67 -5.57 5.08
CA GLY A 30 -2.88 -6.68 5.56
C GLY A 30 -3.57 -8.03 5.36
N SER A 31 -2.90 -9.10 5.80
CA SER A 31 -3.41 -10.47 5.72
C SER A 31 -4.79 -10.62 6.37
N GLY A 32 -5.71 -11.28 5.68
CA GLY A 32 -7.08 -11.53 6.14
C GLY A 32 -8.06 -10.37 5.89
N LEU A 33 -7.61 -9.19 5.45
CA LEU A 33 -8.47 -8.03 5.23
C LEU A 33 -8.64 -7.68 3.75
N GLY A 34 -8.09 -8.50 2.84
CA GLY A 34 -8.12 -8.22 1.40
C GLY A 34 -9.52 -8.03 0.83
N ASP A 35 -10.50 -8.78 1.33
CA ASP A 35 -11.87 -8.77 0.80
C ASP A 35 -12.59 -7.45 1.07
N TYR A 36 -12.17 -6.68 2.07
CA TYR A 36 -12.73 -5.34 2.31
C TYR A 36 -12.68 -4.42 1.09
N ALA A 37 -11.67 -4.58 0.25
CA ALA A 37 -11.56 -3.79 -0.98
C ALA A 37 -12.66 -4.10 -2.01
N ASP A 38 -13.36 -5.22 -1.88
CA ASP A 38 -14.47 -5.60 -2.76
C ASP A 38 -15.84 -5.12 -2.22
N GLU A 39 -15.87 -4.65 -0.96
CA GLU A 39 -17.11 -4.18 -0.30
C GLU A 39 -17.36 -2.67 -0.47
N ILE A 40 -16.37 -1.92 -0.94
CA ILE A 40 -16.50 -0.48 -1.14
C ILE A 40 -17.23 -0.16 -2.45
N GLN A 41 -17.67 1.09 -2.60
CA GLN A 41 -18.14 1.58 -3.90
C GLN A 41 -16.94 1.75 -4.85
N ILE A 42 -16.69 0.74 -5.69
CA ILE A 42 -15.54 0.73 -6.60
C ILE A 42 -15.82 1.62 -7.82
N GLU A 43 -14.89 2.54 -8.11
CA GLU A 43 -14.85 3.32 -9.34
C GLU A 43 -14.01 2.60 -10.40
N GLN A 44 -12.79 2.17 -10.03
CA GLN A 44 -11.88 1.46 -10.92
C GLN A 44 -10.88 0.59 -10.15
N THR A 45 -10.39 -0.46 -10.83
CA THR A 45 -9.26 -1.25 -10.36
C THR A 45 -8.13 -1.23 -11.37
N ILE A 46 -6.87 -1.23 -10.89
CA ILE A 46 -5.67 -1.28 -11.74
C ILE A 46 -4.74 -2.35 -11.16
N ASN A 47 -4.45 -3.39 -11.96
CA ASN A 47 -3.52 -4.43 -11.53
C ASN A 47 -2.08 -3.89 -11.53
N TYR A 48 -1.24 -4.37 -10.61
CA TYR A 48 0.16 -3.93 -10.53
C TYR A 48 0.94 -4.21 -11.79
N THR A 49 0.60 -5.30 -12.49
CA THR A 49 1.20 -5.66 -13.79
C THR A 49 0.89 -4.67 -14.92
N GLU A 50 -0.13 -3.83 -14.74
CA GLU A 50 -0.52 -2.80 -15.72
C GLU A 50 0.21 -1.48 -15.47
N ILE A 51 0.95 -1.36 -14.35
CA ILE A 51 1.67 -0.15 -13.95
C ILE A 51 3.14 -0.34 -14.30
N GLU A 52 3.65 0.47 -15.21
CA GLU A 52 5.02 0.38 -15.68
C GLU A 52 6.03 0.53 -14.53
N GLY A 53 6.92 -0.46 -14.38
CA GLY A 53 7.97 -0.47 -13.36
C GLY A 53 7.49 -0.75 -11.92
N PHE A 54 6.21 -1.06 -11.71
CA PHE A 54 5.68 -1.34 -10.38
C PHE A 54 6.03 -2.76 -9.92
N PRO A 55 6.41 -2.96 -8.64
CA PRO A 55 6.73 -4.29 -8.12
C PRO A 55 5.48 -5.15 -7.98
N THR A 56 5.60 -6.44 -8.27
CA THR A 56 4.51 -7.41 -8.16
C THR A 56 4.80 -8.39 -7.03
N SER A 57 3.82 -8.62 -6.13
CA SER A 57 3.98 -9.61 -5.06
C SER A 57 3.97 -11.03 -5.64
N THR A 58 4.83 -11.88 -5.10
CA THR A 58 4.88 -13.31 -5.39
C THR A 58 4.10 -14.15 -4.37
N VAL A 59 3.54 -13.50 -3.35
CA VAL A 59 2.80 -14.17 -2.28
C VAL A 59 1.43 -14.64 -2.78
N ALA A 60 1.15 -15.94 -2.62
CA ALA A 60 -0.12 -16.52 -2.99
C ALA A 60 -1.28 -15.88 -2.20
N GLY A 61 -2.41 -15.63 -2.89
CA GLY A 61 -3.60 -15.02 -2.29
C GLY A 61 -3.64 -13.49 -2.34
N HIS A 62 -2.57 -12.82 -2.78
CA HIS A 62 -2.60 -11.38 -3.02
C HIS A 62 -3.18 -11.09 -4.41
N LYS A 63 -4.26 -10.30 -4.48
CA LYS A 63 -4.86 -9.92 -5.77
C LYS A 63 -3.93 -9.00 -6.59
N GLY A 64 -3.02 -8.29 -5.95
CA GLY A 64 -1.99 -7.49 -6.62
C GLY A 64 -2.56 -6.33 -7.44
N ARG A 65 -3.41 -5.51 -6.83
CA ARG A 65 -4.07 -4.39 -7.51
C ARG A 65 -4.31 -3.18 -6.60
N PHE A 66 -4.45 -2.03 -7.19
CA PHE A 66 -5.08 -0.87 -6.57
C PHE A 66 -6.58 -0.87 -6.85
N VAL A 67 -7.37 -0.51 -5.84
CA VAL A 67 -8.81 -0.27 -5.94
C VAL A 67 -9.06 1.20 -5.62
N PHE A 68 -9.63 1.92 -6.56
CA PHE A 68 -10.05 3.31 -6.42
C PHE A 68 -11.55 3.35 -6.21
N GLY A 69 -12.02 4.13 -5.26
CA GLY A 69 -13.45 4.19 -4.97
C GLY A 69 -13.78 5.02 -3.74
N TYR A 70 -14.95 4.75 -3.16
CA TYR A 70 -15.47 5.54 -2.05
C TYR A 70 -15.86 4.67 -0.86
N VAL A 71 -15.52 5.14 0.33
CA VAL A 71 -16.01 4.63 1.61
C VAL A 71 -16.79 5.76 2.27
N ASN A 72 -18.12 5.63 2.41
CA ASN A 72 -18.99 6.68 2.95
C ASN A 72 -18.66 8.07 2.35
N GLU A 73 -18.65 8.16 1.01
CA GLU A 73 -18.35 9.37 0.24
C GLU A 73 -16.90 9.87 0.29
N VAL A 74 -16.04 9.27 1.12
CA VAL A 74 -14.61 9.60 1.17
C VAL A 74 -13.88 8.91 0.02
N PRO A 75 -13.18 9.65 -0.86
CA PRO A 75 -12.43 9.04 -1.95
C PRO A 75 -11.17 8.33 -1.42
N VAL A 76 -11.05 7.05 -1.72
CA VAL A 76 -9.97 6.20 -1.22
C VAL A 76 -9.21 5.52 -2.35
N VAL A 77 -7.92 5.24 -2.12
CA VAL A 77 -7.15 4.27 -2.88
C VAL A 77 -6.73 3.14 -1.94
N ILE A 78 -7.10 1.92 -2.29
CA ILE A 78 -6.81 0.74 -1.50
C ILE A 78 -5.76 -0.12 -2.21
N MET A 79 -4.70 -0.45 -1.50
CA MET A 79 -3.71 -1.43 -1.92
C MET A 79 -4.15 -2.82 -1.47
N GLN A 80 -4.62 -3.65 -2.41
CA GLN A 80 -5.08 -5.02 -2.16
C GLN A 80 -3.97 -6.02 -2.51
N GLY A 81 -3.19 -6.37 -1.50
CA GLY A 81 -1.93 -7.10 -1.64
C GLY A 81 -0.73 -6.16 -1.71
N ARG A 82 0.38 -6.54 -1.09
CA ARG A 82 1.60 -5.74 -1.01
C ARG A 82 2.84 -6.59 -1.20
N VAL A 83 3.93 -5.96 -1.67
CA VAL A 83 5.25 -6.58 -1.66
C VAL A 83 5.87 -6.45 -0.26
N HIS A 84 6.70 -7.42 0.10
CA HIS A 84 7.35 -7.46 1.41
C HIS A 84 8.87 -7.48 1.24
N PHE A 85 9.56 -6.97 2.25
CA PHE A 85 11.02 -6.96 2.27
C PHE A 85 11.61 -8.37 2.19
N TYR A 86 10.97 -9.35 2.83
CA TYR A 86 11.42 -10.75 2.80
C TYR A 86 11.28 -11.44 1.42
N GLU A 87 10.52 -10.86 0.49
CA GLU A 87 10.45 -11.34 -0.90
C GLU A 87 11.72 -10.98 -1.71
N GLY A 88 12.70 -10.27 -1.10
CA GLY A 88 13.95 -9.88 -1.73
C GLY A 88 13.92 -8.52 -2.43
N TYR A 89 12.82 -7.79 -2.32
CA TYR A 89 12.74 -6.43 -2.87
C TYR A 89 13.61 -5.45 -2.08
N PRO A 90 14.30 -4.50 -2.76
CA PRO A 90 14.96 -3.41 -2.07
C PRO A 90 13.92 -2.54 -1.36
N MET A 91 14.30 -1.92 -0.24
CA MET A 91 13.40 -1.11 0.57
C MET A 91 12.73 0.03 -0.25
N SER A 92 13.42 0.58 -1.25
CA SER A 92 12.87 1.57 -2.18
C SER A 92 11.62 1.08 -2.91
N ASP A 93 11.56 -0.21 -3.26
CA ASP A 93 10.42 -0.82 -3.94
C ASP A 93 9.30 -1.20 -2.96
N VAL A 94 9.68 -1.62 -1.75
CA VAL A 94 8.70 -1.92 -0.68
C VAL A 94 7.88 -0.69 -0.31
N VAL A 95 8.49 0.50 -0.27
CA VAL A 95 7.81 1.77 0.07
C VAL A 95 7.27 2.53 -1.13
N LEU A 96 7.61 2.11 -2.36
CA LEU A 96 7.15 2.75 -3.59
C LEU A 96 5.62 2.91 -3.64
N PRO A 97 4.81 1.88 -3.30
CA PRO A 97 3.35 2.00 -3.31
C PRO A 97 2.82 3.11 -2.40
N THR A 98 3.39 3.24 -1.20
CA THR A 98 3.00 4.29 -0.25
C THR A 98 3.29 5.69 -0.81
N ARG A 99 4.47 5.88 -1.39
CA ARG A 99 4.85 7.13 -2.06
C ARG A 99 3.94 7.45 -3.24
N LEU A 100 3.63 6.41 -4.04
CA LEU A 100 2.72 6.51 -5.19
C LEU A 100 1.33 7.01 -4.77
N MET A 101 0.73 6.40 -3.75
CA MET A 101 -0.58 6.83 -3.24
C MET A 101 -0.57 8.28 -2.73
N GLY A 102 0.52 8.71 -2.09
CA GLY A 102 0.72 10.12 -1.71
C GLY A 102 0.79 11.05 -2.91
N MET A 103 1.52 10.67 -3.97
CA MET A 103 1.62 11.46 -5.21
C MET A 103 0.31 11.52 -6.00
N LEU A 104 -0.56 10.52 -5.85
CA LEU A 104 -1.90 10.52 -6.41
C LEU A 104 -2.86 11.47 -5.69
N GLY A 105 -2.52 11.90 -4.46
CA GLY A 105 -3.29 12.90 -3.73
C GLY A 105 -3.64 12.53 -2.29
N ALA A 106 -3.45 11.29 -1.87
CA ALA A 106 -3.79 10.84 -0.52
C ALA A 106 -3.03 11.64 0.55
N LYS A 107 -3.77 12.13 1.55
CA LYS A 107 -3.24 12.91 2.67
C LYS A 107 -3.21 12.13 3.97
N LYS A 108 -3.95 11.04 4.04
CA LYS A 108 -4.01 10.15 5.19
C LYS A 108 -3.65 8.74 4.74
N LEU A 109 -2.89 8.01 5.57
CA LEU A 109 -2.49 6.64 5.31
C LEU A 109 -2.95 5.75 6.46
N ILE A 110 -3.69 4.70 6.13
CA ILE A 110 -4.10 3.66 7.07
C ILE A 110 -3.38 2.38 6.67
N LEU A 111 -2.63 1.82 7.62
CA LEU A 111 -1.91 0.57 7.45
C LEU A 111 -2.54 -0.50 8.34
N THR A 112 -2.84 -1.66 7.77
CA THR A 112 -3.32 -2.79 8.55
C THR A 112 -2.38 -3.98 8.42
N ASN A 113 -2.26 -4.76 9.49
CA ASN A 113 -1.48 -6.00 9.48
C ASN A 113 -2.05 -6.99 10.50
N ALA A 114 -1.89 -8.28 10.24
CA ALA A 114 -2.06 -9.30 11.25
C ALA A 114 -0.79 -9.40 12.09
N ALA A 115 -0.94 -9.57 13.40
CA ALA A 115 0.18 -9.75 14.32
C ALA A 115 -0.19 -10.70 15.46
N GLY A 116 0.81 -11.38 16.02
CA GLY A 116 0.65 -12.12 17.28
C GLY A 116 0.54 -11.15 18.45
N GLY A 117 -0.43 -11.38 19.33
CA GLY A 117 -0.57 -10.61 20.56
C GLY A 117 0.38 -11.09 21.65
N ALA A 118 1.14 -10.17 22.25
CA ALA A 118 1.96 -10.45 23.43
C ALA A 118 1.21 -10.22 24.75
N ASN A 119 0.12 -9.47 24.74
CA ASN A 119 -0.74 -9.27 25.89
C ASN A 119 -1.71 -10.46 26.05
N PHE A 120 -1.76 -11.05 27.24
CA PHE A 120 -2.62 -12.21 27.54
C PHE A 120 -4.12 -11.92 27.49
N ASP A 121 -4.52 -10.66 27.57
CA ASP A 121 -5.95 -10.25 27.48
C ASP A 121 -6.45 -10.18 26.03
N PHE A 122 -5.54 -10.18 25.04
CA PHE A 122 -5.91 -10.12 23.63
C PHE A 122 -6.46 -11.46 23.14
N LYS A 123 -7.50 -11.37 22.32
CA LYS A 123 -8.13 -12.52 21.65
C LYS A 123 -8.00 -12.39 20.14
N PRO A 124 -8.01 -13.49 19.38
CA PRO A 124 -8.10 -13.43 17.94
C PRO A 124 -9.32 -12.60 17.48
N GLY A 125 -9.08 -11.64 16.60
CA GLY A 125 -10.09 -10.70 16.13
C GLY A 125 -10.09 -9.34 16.81
N ASP A 126 -9.32 -9.15 17.89
CA ASP A 126 -9.16 -7.84 18.51
C ASP A 126 -8.37 -6.89 17.61
N PHE A 127 -8.75 -5.61 17.65
CA PHE A 127 -8.03 -4.54 17.01
C PHE A 127 -7.15 -3.80 18.01
N MET A 128 -5.90 -3.56 17.61
CA MET A 128 -4.94 -2.76 18.38
C MET A 128 -4.44 -1.61 17.52
N ILE A 129 -4.53 -0.39 18.04
CA ILE A 129 -3.91 0.77 17.41
C ILE A 129 -2.45 0.84 17.82
N ILE A 130 -1.54 0.74 16.82
CA ILE A 130 -0.10 0.87 17.03
C ILE A 130 0.21 2.36 17.18
N ASN A 131 0.84 2.75 18.28
CA ASN A 131 1.24 4.12 18.54
C ASN A 131 2.76 4.33 18.50
N ASP A 132 3.55 3.26 18.48
CA ASP A 132 5.00 3.31 18.37
C ASP A 132 5.58 2.00 17.80
N HIS A 133 6.82 2.03 17.32
CA HIS A 133 7.54 0.88 16.75
C HIS A 133 8.95 0.77 17.30
N ILE A 134 9.40 -0.47 17.54
CA ILE A 134 10.81 -0.80 17.75
C ILE A 134 11.34 -1.43 16.48
N THR A 135 12.31 -0.77 15.82
CA THR A 135 12.90 -1.25 14.56
C THR A 135 14.39 -1.52 14.77
N ILE A 136 14.78 -2.79 14.81
CA ILE A 136 16.16 -3.20 15.09
C ILE A 136 16.90 -3.69 13.83
N ALA A 137 16.20 -4.36 12.90
CA ALA A 137 16.83 -5.11 11.81
C ALA A 137 16.37 -4.71 10.40
N ILE A 138 15.45 -3.77 10.26
CA ILE A 138 14.92 -3.36 8.95
C ILE A 138 15.62 -2.07 8.53
N PRO A 139 16.24 -2.02 7.32
CA PRO A 139 16.88 -0.80 6.85
C PRO A 139 15.86 0.33 6.65
N SER A 140 16.25 1.54 7.01
CA SER A 140 15.39 2.70 6.79
C SER A 140 15.29 3.03 5.29
N PRO A 141 14.09 3.28 4.75
CA PRO A 141 13.91 3.75 3.37
C PRO A 141 14.38 5.20 3.14
N LEU A 142 14.78 5.88 4.22
CA LEU A 142 15.24 7.28 4.18
C LEU A 142 16.76 7.39 4.06
N ILE A 143 17.49 6.27 4.00
CA ILE A 143 18.95 6.26 3.74
C ILE A 143 19.18 6.44 2.25
N GLY A 144 19.95 7.46 1.87
CA GLY A 144 20.32 7.73 0.48
C GLY A 144 20.48 9.23 0.20
N GLU A 145 20.61 9.57 -1.07
CA GLU A 145 20.67 10.96 -1.54
C GLU A 145 19.29 11.62 -1.43
N ASN A 146 19.31 12.86 -0.94
CA ASN A 146 18.13 13.73 -0.94
C ASN A 146 17.90 14.36 -2.32
#